data_0e14aaf23e02b138d0c383ddef64eaf4
#
_entry.id   0e14aaf23e02b138d0c383ddef64eaf4
#
_cell.length_a   1.000
_cell.length_b   1.000
_cell.length_c   1.000
_cell.angle_alpha   90.00
_cell.angle_beta   90.00
_cell.angle_gamma   90.00
#
_symmetry.space_group_name_H-M   'P 1'
#
loop_
_entity.id
_entity.type
_entity.pdbx_description
1 polymer ?
#
loop_
_entity_poly.entity_id
_entity_poly.type
_entity_poly.pdbx_seq_one_letter_code
_entity_poly.pdbx_strand_id
1 'polypeptide(L)'
;MINIYSLMPISNSFKPGKHFLQIPGPTNIPDRVLRAMDYPTIDHRGPEFAEIAKRVLDRIKLIFKTKEPVIIYPGSGTGAWEAAIVNTLNEGDKVLMFETGQFSSLWWEIAKKFKLQIDFVAGDWRTGADPQIIEQKLKEDKKHEIKAVFIVHNETSTGVASRIGECRKAIDNAKHPALYMVDTISSLASIDYKHEEWKVDVTVGGSQKGLLLPPGLSFNAISSKALDAHKNSNQPKSYWDWEPMLKNNVNGFFPYTPATNLFYGLDEAIDMLLEEGLDNVFARHKRHADATRLAVKAWGLEILCKNPDE
;
A
#
# COMPACT_ATOMS: atom_id res chain seq x y z
N MET A 1 7.38 -34.16 -15.06
CA MET A 1 7.13 -32.81 -15.63
C MET A 1 8.37 -32.42 -16.40
N ILE A 2 8.27 -32.37 -17.73
CA ILE A 2 9.37 -31.96 -18.60
C ILE A 2 9.48 -30.43 -18.47
N ASN A 3 10.66 -29.96 -18.05
CA ASN A 3 10.93 -28.53 -17.91
C ASN A 3 10.99 -27.90 -19.32
N ILE A 4 9.92 -27.28 -19.74
CA ILE A 4 9.76 -26.66 -21.08
C ILE A 4 10.80 -25.56 -21.33
N TYR A 5 11.38 -24.99 -20.29
CA TYR A 5 12.42 -23.95 -20.38
C TYR A 5 13.80 -24.48 -20.83
N SER A 6 14.03 -25.80 -20.86
CA SER A 6 15.31 -26.40 -21.26
C SER A 6 15.42 -26.62 -22.78
N LEU A 7 14.39 -26.35 -23.57
CA LEU A 7 14.31 -26.70 -25.00
C LEU A 7 14.43 -25.51 -25.97
N MET A 8 14.55 -24.27 -25.48
CA MET A 8 14.80 -23.15 -26.37
C MET A 8 16.23 -22.64 -26.19
N PRO A 9 17.11 -22.77 -27.19
CA PRO A 9 18.37 -22.06 -27.16
C PRO A 9 18.04 -20.56 -27.23
N ILE A 10 18.27 -19.86 -26.13
CA ILE A 10 18.19 -18.38 -26.13
C ILE A 10 19.29 -17.91 -27.08
N SER A 11 18.91 -17.53 -28.30
CA SER A 11 19.81 -16.87 -29.20
C SER A 11 20.30 -15.57 -28.56
N ASN A 12 21.56 -15.53 -28.14
CA ASN A 12 22.20 -14.32 -27.59
C ASN A 12 22.18 -13.12 -28.54
N SER A 13 21.71 -13.29 -29.78
CA SER A 13 21.60 -12.24 -30.80
C SER A 13 20.21 -11.57 -30.82
N PHE A 14 19.19 -12.18 -30.21
CA PHE A 14 17.86 -11.59 -30.20
C PHE A 14 17.70 -10.62 -29.01
N LYS A 15 17.64 -9.33 -29.32
CA LYS A 15 17.24 -8.29 -28.35
C LYS A 15 15.81 -7.95 -28.64
N PRO A 16 14.87 -8.29 -27.74
CA PRO A 16 13.49 -7.85 -27.90
C PRO A 16 13.43 -6.32 -27.92
N GLY A 17 12.44 -5.78 -28.60
CA GLY A 17 12.13 -4.36 -28.55
C GLY A 17 11.71 -3.90 -27.15
N LYS A 18 11.03 -2.76 -27.05
CA LYS A 18 10.54 -2.25 -25.76
C LYS A 18 9.58 -3.27 -25.12
N HIS A 19 9.92 -3.71 -23.91
CA HIS A 19 9.03 -4.56 -23.11
C HIS A 19 7.90 -3.72 -22.54
N PHE A 20 6.65 -4.14 -22.83
CA PHE A 20 5.47 -3.63 -22.14
C PHE A 20 4.96 -4.68 -21.18
N LEU A 21 4.94 -4.35 -19.91
CA LEU A 21 4.36 -5.21 -18.89
C LEU A 21 2.83 -5.20 -19.01
N GLN A 22 2.24 -6.39 -19.11
CA GLN A 22 0.79 -6.60 -19.17
C GLN A 22 0.33 -7.42 -17.97
N ILE A 23 0.76 -6.99 -16.80
CA ILE A 23 0.50 -7.62 -15.50
C ILE A 23 -0.02 -6.56 -14.50
N PRO A 24 -0.67 -6.96 -13.41
CA PRO A 24 -1.18 -6.02 -12.41
C PRO A 24 -0.11 -5.20 -11.67
N GLY A 25 1.13 -5.40 -12.00
CA GLY A 25 2.31 -4.73 -11.46
C GLY A 25 3.44 -5.72 -11.19
N PRO A 26 4.70 -5.23 -11.21
CA PRO A 26 5.07 -3.82 -11.37
C PRO A 26 4.59 -3.21 -12.68
N THR A 27 4.39 -1.89 -12.70
CA THR A 27 3.92 -1.16 -13.88
C THR A 27 5.07 -0.76 -14.82
N ASN A 28 4.75 -0.41 -16.06
CA ASN A 28 5.72 0.24 -16.92
C ASN A 28 6.11 1.60 -16.32
N ILE A 29 7.39 1.90 -16.30
CA ILE A 29 7.91 3.12 -15.72
C ILE A 29 7.98 4.20 -16.82
N PRO A 30 7.43 5.41 -16.58
CA PRO A 30 7.54 6.51 -17.52
C PRO A 30 8.99 6.92 -17.78
N ASP A 31 9.30 7.33 -19.01
CA ASP A 31 10.66 7.76 -19.40
C ASP A 31 11.16 8.97 -18.57
N ARG A 32 10.28 9.85 -18.11
CA ARG A 32 10.64 10.96 -17.20
C ARG A 32 11.19 10.44 -15.88
N VAL A 33 10.53 9.45 -15.27
CA VAL A 33 10.94 8.83 -14.01
C VAL A 33 12.26 8.08 -14.21
N LEU A 34 12.42 7.33 -15.31
CA LEU A 34 13.67 6.64 -15.62
C LEU A 34 14.82 7.63 -15.74
N ARG A 35 14.64 8.75 -16.46
CA ARG A 35 15.67 9.80 -16.58
C ARG A 35 16.00 10.48 -15.27
N ALA A 36 15.01 10.70 -14.40
CA ALA A 36 15.25 11.25 -13.08
C ALA A 36 16.11 10.33 -12.21
N MET A 37 15.93 9.02 -12.36
CA MET A 37 16.70 8.00 -11.63
C MET A 37 18.12 7.80 -12.20
N ASP A 38 18.35 8.14 -13.47
CA ASP A 38 19.64 8.09 -14.14
C ASP A 38 20.49 9.31 -13.76
N TYR A 39 20.74 9.45 -12.47
CA TYR A 39 21.52 10.51 -11.86
C TYR A 39 22.56 9.91 -10.90
N PRO A 40 23.76 10.51 -10.79
CA PRO A 40 24.78 10.02 -9.87
C PRO A 40 24.27 9.96 -8.43
N THR A 41 24.64 8.89 -7.73
CA THR A 41 24.37 8.78 -6.30
C THR A 41 25.15 9.85 -5.55
N ILE A 42 24.47 10.63 -4.71
CA ILE A 42 25.06 11.68 -3.87
C ILE A 42 25.13 11.21 -2.41
N ASP A 43 25.88 11.96 -1.60
CA ASP A 43 25.96 11.68 -0.16
C ASP A 43 24.58 11.86 0.50
N HIS A 44 24.00 10.76 0.96
CA HIS A 44 22.70 10.76 1.65
C HIS A 44 22.72 11.44 3.04
N ARG A 45 23.89 11.84 3.53
CA ARG A 45 24.07 12.66 4.74
C ARG A 45 24.42 14.12 4.40
N GLY A 46 24.52 14.44 3.12
CA GLY A 46 24.79 15.78 2.63
C GLY A 46 23.51 16.64 2.56
N PRO A 47 23.68 17.97 2.50
CA PRO A 47 22.55 18.91 2.45
C PRO A 47 21.72 18.75 1.17
N GLU A 48 22.34 18.43 0.04
CA GLU A 48 21.67 18.25 -1.25
C GLU A 48 20.60 17.12 -1.18
N PHE A 49 20.97 15.97 -0.63
CA PHE A 49 19.99 14.88 -0.44
C PHE A 49 18.92 15.25 0.57
N ALA A 50 19.29 15.94 1.66
CA ALA A 50 18.32 16.37 2.67
C ALA A 50 17.23 17.28 2.10
N GLU A 51 17.57 18.17 1.15
CA GLU A 51 16.59 19.03 0.45
C GLU A 51 15.61 18.20 -0.39
N ILE A 52 16.12 17.24 -1.17
CA ILE A 52 15.31 16.32 -1.98
C ILE A 52 14.38 15.50 -1.07
N ALA A 53 14.97 14.91 -0.02
CA ALA A 53 14.21 14.07 0.90
C ALA A 53 13.10 14.84 1.63
N LYS A 54 13.35 16.06 2.11
CA LYS A 54 12.31 16.92 2.70
C LYS A 54 11.18 17.20 1.72
N ARG A 55 11.53 17.58 0.49
CA ARG A 55 10.54 17.86 -0.56
C ARG A 55 9.68 16.64 -0.85
N VAL A 56 10.27 15.45 -0.96
CA VAL A 56 9.56 14.19 -1.17
C VAL A 56 8.68 13.85 0.03
N LEU A 57 9.21 13.92 1.26
CA LEU A 57 8.47 13.63 2.51
C LEU A 57 7.26 14.55 2.69
N ASP A 58 7.36 15.81 2.28
CA ASP A 58 6.24 16.73 2.37
C ASP A 58 5.20 16.49 1.27
N ARG A 59 5.64 16.21 0.06
CA ARG A 59 4.76 16.10 -1.11
C ARG A 59 4.06 14.76 -1.22
N ILE A 60 4.69 13.69 -0.74
CA ILE A 60 4.03 12.36 -0.71
C ILE A 60 2.75 12.38 0.13
N LYS A 61 2.65 13.24 1.12
CA LYS A 61 1.44 13.44 1.93
C LYS A 61 0.24 13.85 1.08
N LEU A 62 0.45 14.60 -0.01
CA LEU A 62 -0.61 15.00 -0.94
C LEU A 62 -1.21 13.78 -1.64
N ILE A 63 -0.37 12.77 -1.96
CA ILE A 63 -0.83 11.53 -2.60
C ILE A 63 -1.68 10.70 -1.64
N PHE A 64 -1.32 10.65 -0.35
CA PHE A 64 -2.10 9.97 0.69
C PHE A 64 -3.29 10.79 1.19
N LYS A 65 -3.41 12.06 0.76
CA LYS A 65 -4.41 13.04 1.27
C LYS A 65 -4.38 13.12 2.80
N THR A 66 -3.20 13.42 3.35
CA THR A 66 -2.95 13.57 4.79
C THR A 66 -1.98 14.69 5.10
N LYS A 67 -2.05 15.22 6.32
CA LYS A 67 -1.04 16.12 6.91
C LYS A 67 -0.10 15.36 7.85
N GLU A 68 -0.48 14.17 8.22
CA GLU A 68 0.26 13.29 9.12
C GLU A 68 1.53 12.73 8.47
N PRO A 69 2.47 12.18 9.23
CA PRO A 69 3.70 11.63 8.68
C PRO A 69 3.47 10.47 7.72
N VAL A 70 4.29 10.44 6.67
CA VAL A 70 4.43 9.29 5.77
C VAL A 70 5.86 8.79 5.83
N ILE A 71 6.06 7.61 6.36
CA ILE A 71 7.38 6.97 6.48
C ILE A 71 7.67 6.23 5.18
N ILE A 72 8.89 6.38 4.68
CA ILE A 72 9.37 5.77 3.43
C ILE A 72 10.48 4.78 3.78
N TYR A 73 10.32 3.52 3.36
CA TYR A 73 11.32 2.46 3.55
C TYR A 73 11.90 1.99 2.23
N PRO A 74 13.19 1.65 2.18
CA PRO A 74 13.74 0.83 1.10
C PRO A 74 13.23 -0.60 1.28
N GLY A 75 12.21 -0.97 0.49
CA GLY A 75 11.58 -2.29 0.61
C GLY A 75 10.32 -2.43 -0.22
N SER A 76 9.72 -3.61 -0.17
CA SER A 76 8.43 -3.89 -0.79
C SER A 76 7.26 -3.54 0.14
N GLY A 77 6.04 -3.45 -0.40
CA GLY A 77 4.83 -3.29 0.42
C GLY A 77 4.68 -4.36 1.49
N THR A 78 5.17 -5.57 1.25
CA THR A 78 5.23 -6.65 2.25
C THR A 78 6.01 -6.24 3.50
N GLY A 79 7.14 -5.53 3.34
CA GLY A 79 7.88 -4.97 4.47
C GLY A 79 7.11 -3.90 5.21
N ALA A 80 6.31 -3.08 4.51
CA ALA A 80 5.46 -2.08 5.16
C ALA A 80 4.28 -2.71 5.92
N TRP A 81 3.80 -3.91 5.55
CA TRP A 81 2.88 -4.69 6.36
C TRP A 81 3.51 -5.10 7.70
N GLU A 82 4.76 -5.61 7.66
CA GLU A 82 5.50 -5.93 8.88
C GLU A 82 5.72 -4.68 9.74
N ALA A 83 6.15 -3.58 9.12
CA ALA A 83 6.35 -2.30 9.80
C ALA A 83 5.07 -1.83 10.52
N ALA A 84 3.90 -1.92 9.87
CA ALA A 84 2.63 -1.58 10.50
C ALA A 84 2.36 -2.42 11.76
N ILE A 85 2.58 -3.74 11.68
CA ILE A 85 2.35 -4.68 12.78
C ILE A 85 3.30 -4.41 13.95
N VAL A 86 4.62 -4.41 13.70
CA VAL A 86 5.61 -4.31 14.79
C VAL A 86 5.60 -2.95 15.50
N ASN A 87 5.09 -1.91 14.85
CA ASN A 87 5.00 -0.59 15.45
C ASN A 87 3.71 -0.33 16.22
N THR A 88 2.68 -1.16 16.08
CA THR A 88 1.36 -0.84 16.66
C THR A 88 0.75 -1.95 17.48
N LEU A 89 1.24 -3.19 17.35
CA LEU A 89 0.65 -4.37 17.96
C LEU A 89 1.70 -5.17 18.75
N ASN A 90 1.22 -6.02 19.64
CA ASN A 90 2.02 -6.93 20.45
C ASN A 90 1.68 -8.39 20.15
N GLU A 91 2.58 -9.30 20.50
CA GLU A 91 2.30 -10.75 20.45
C GLU A 91 1.02 -11.05 21.26
N GLY A 92 0.11 -11.82 20.67
CA GLY A 92 -1.16 -12.18 21.29
C GLY A 92 -2.29 -11.17 21.09
N ASP A 93 -2.04 -9.97 20.52
CA ASP A 93 -3.09 -9.02 20.20
C ASP A 93 -4.06 -9.62 19.18
N LYS A 94 -5.37 -9.39 19.41
CA LYS A 94 -6.42 -9.86 18.50
C LYS A 94 -6.66 -8.84 17.39
N VAL A 95 -6.77 -9.35 16.16
CA VAL A 95 -7.06 -8.53 14.98
C VAL A 95 -8.19 -9.12 14.15
N LEU A 96 -8.96 -8.25 13.47
CA LEU A 96 -10.01 -8.64 12.53
C LEU A 96 -9.50 -8.44 11.10
N MET A 97 -9.56 -9.50 10.29
CA MET A 97 -9.13 -9.47 8.89
C MET A 97 -10.17 -10.13 7.98
N PHE A 98 -10.15 -9.78 6.69
CA PHE A 98 -11.11 -10.26 5.69
C PHE A 98 -10.40 -10.91 4.53
N GLU A 99 -10.89 -12.06 4.10
CA GLU A 99 -10.42 -12.75 2.91
C GLU A 99 -11.09 -12.17 1.67
N THR A 100 -10.36 -11.37 0.92
CA THR A 100 -10.82 -10.76 -0.35
C THR A 100 -10.03 -11.24 -1.56
N GLY A 101 -8.94 -11.97 -1.31
CA GLY A 101 -8.08 -12.56 -2.33
C GLY A 101 -6.69 -12.93 -1.81
N GLN A 102 -5.75 -13.02 -2.75
CA GLN A 102 -4.39 -13.49 -2.45
C GLN A 102 -3.63 -12.56 -1.49
N PHE A 103 -3.73 -11.22 -1.65
CA PHE A 103 -2.93 -10.30 -0.86
C PHE A 103 -3.48 -10.15 0.57
N SER A 104 -4.78 -10.21 0.76
CA SER A 104 -5.36 -10.31 2.10
C SER A 104 -4.93 -11.59 2.82
N SER A 105 -4.86 -12.72 2.09
CA SER A 105 -4.37 -14.00 2.63
C SER A 105 -2.88 -13.97 2.96
N LEU A 106 -2.05 -13.31 2.13
CA LEU A 106 -0.62 -13.12 2.42
C LEU A 106 -0.39 -12.24 3.65
N TRP A 107 -1.18 -11.18 3.81
CA TRP A 107 -1.07 -10.32 5.01
C TRP A 107 -1.49 -11.08 6.28
N TRP A 108 -2.54 -11.91 6.17
CA TRP A 108 -2.93 -12.82 7.23
C TRP A 108 -1.78 -13.79 7.62
N GLU A 109 -1.09 -14.40 6.63
CA GLU A 109 0.06 -15.27 6.91
C GLU A 109 1.21 -14.53 7.62
N ILE A 110 1.44 -13.27 7.29
CA ILE A 110 2.41 -12.42 7.97
C ILE A 110 1.95 -12.17 9.42
N ALA A 111 0.70 -11.76 9.63
CA ALA A 111 0.15 -11.51 10.96
C ALA A 111 0.28 -12.74 11.88
N LYS A 112 0.10 -13.95 11.34
CA LYS A 112 0.33 -15.21 12.07
C LYS A 112 1.78 -15.36 12.52
N LYS A 113 2.76 -14.99 11.68
CA LYS A 113 4.19 -15.08 12.03
C LYS A 113 4.55 -14.14 13.19
N PHE A 114 3.83 -13.02 13.32
CA PHE A 114 3.93 -12.12 14.46
C PHE A 114 3.07 -12.53 15.66
N LYS A 115 2.54 -13.77 15.63
CA LYS A 115 1.77 -14.42 16.70
C LYS A 115 0.53 -13.62 17.13
N LEU A 116 -0.10 -12.93 16.20
CA LEU A 116 -1.37 -12.26 16.45
C LEU A 116 -2.50 -13.30 16.52
N GLN A 117 -3.51 -13.02 17.33
CA GLN A 117 -4.76 -13.78 17.32
C GLN A 117 -5.67 -13.20 16.25
N ILE A 118 -5.99 -13.99 15.22
CA ILE A 118 -6.66 -13.46 14.03
C ILE A 118 -8.08 -14.00 13.95
N ASP A 119 -9.05 -13.10 13.99
CA ASP A 119 -10.42 -13.36 13.53
C ASP A 119 -10.45 -13.12 12.02
N PHE A 120 -10.28 -14.18 11.23
CA PHE A 120 -10.24 -14.10 9.76
C PHE A 120 -11.61 -14.44 9.18
N VAL A 121 -12.29 -13.44 8.64
CA VAL A 121 -13.60 -13.60 7.99
C VAL A 121 -13.37 -14.18 6.60
N ALA A 122 -13.77 -15.43 6.39
CA ALA A 122 -13.68 -16.11 5.11
C ALA A 122 -14.53 -15.42 4.03
N GLY A 123 -14.00 -15.33 2.82
CA GLY A 123 -14.67 -14.74 1.65
C GLY A 123 -14.59 -15.63 0.42
N ASP A 124 -15.38 -15.29 -0.60
CA ASP A 124 -15.43 -16.01 -1.87
C ASP A 124 -14.55 -15.37 -2.96
N TRP A 125 -13.73 -14.39 -2.59
CA TRP A 125 -12.86 -13.62 -3.48
C TRP A 125 -13.61 -12.79 -4.55
N ARG A 126 -14.90 -12.58 -4.37
CA ARG A 126 -15.75 -11.87 -5.32
C ARG A 126 -16.37 -10.59 -4.79
N THR A 127 -16.15 -10.31 -3.50
CA THR A 127 -16.65 -9.12 -2.81
C THR A 127 -15.58 -8.55 -1.89
N GLY A 128 -15.64 -7.25 -1.62
CA GLY A 128 -14.80 -6.56 -0.66
C GLY A 128 -15.16 -6.89 0.79
N ALA A 129 -14.44 -6.30 1.74
CA ALA A 129 -14.76 -6.43 3.15
C ALA A 129 -16.15 -5.85 3.45
N ASP A 130 -17.03 -6.63 4.09
CA ASP A 130 -18.38 -6.22 4.41
C ASP A 130 -18.43 -5.32 5.66
N PRO A 131 -18.83 -4.03 5.51
CA PRO A 131 -18.96 -3.12 6.63
C PRO A 131 -19.94 -3.60 7.72
N GLN A 132 -20.98 -4.35 7.37
CA GLN A 132 -21.96 -4.86 8.34
C GLN A 132 -21.33 -5.91 9.25
N ILE A 133 -20.48 -6.78 8.70
CA ILE A 133 -19.74 -7.78 9.49
C ILE A 133 -18.74 -7.09 10.42
N ILE A 134 -18.06 -6.03 9.93
CA ILE A 134 -17.14 -5.22 10.76
C ILE A 134 -17.91 -4.65 11.96
N GLU A 135 -19.03 -3.97 11.70
CA GLU A 135 -19.85 -3.35 12.75
C GLU A 135 -20.34 -4.39 13.76
N GLN A 136 -20.86 -5.53 13.28
CA GLN A 136 -21.36 -6.60 14.14
C GLN A 136 -20.24 -7.14 15.04
N LYS A 137 -19.10 -7.56 14.47
CA LYS A 137 -17.99 -8.16 15.24
C LYS A 137 -17.43 -7.20 16.27
N LEU A 138 -17.30 -5.92 15.94
CA LEU A 138 -16.83 -4.91 16.87
C LEU A 138 -17.85 -4.58 17.94
N LYS A 139 -19.16 -4.61 17.65
CA LYS A 139 -20.21 -4.47 18.67
C LYS A 139 -20.28 -5.66 19.64
N GLU A 140 -19.95 -6.86 19.15
CA GLU A 140 -19.90 -8.08 19.98
C GLU A 140 -18.67 -8.09 20.90
N ASP A 141 -17.57 -7.45 20.49
CA ASP A 141 -16.34 -7.33 21.28
C ASP A 141 -16.44 -6.29 22.42
N LYS A 142 -17.26 -6.61 23.43
CA LYS A 142 -17.50 -5.72 24.59
C LYS A 142 -16.26 -5.42 25.42
N LYS A 143 -15.23 -6.26 25.33
CA LYS A 143 -13.98 -6.10 26.09
C LYS A 143 -12.90 -5.34 25.33
N HIS A 144 -13.19 -4.96 24.08
CA HIS A 144 -12.22 -4.31 23.17
C HIS A 144 -10.93 -5.11 23.04
N GLU A 145 -11.06 -6.42 22.87
CA GLU A 145 -9.91 -7.33 22.65
C GLU A 145 -9.34 -7.17 21.24
N ILE A 146 -10.19 -6.83 20.25
CA ILE A 146 -9.75 -6.54 18.88
C ILE A 146 -8.97 -5.21 18.87
N LYS A 147 -7.66 -5.31 18.58
CA LYS A 147 -6.77 -4.12 18.58
C LYS A 147 -6.71 -3.43 17.22
N ALA A 148 -6.93 -4.17 16.14
CA ALA A 148 -6.92 -3.59 14.80
C ALA A 148 -7.85 -4.32 13.83
N VAL A 149 -8.34 -3.58 12.83
CA VAL A 149 -9.06 -4.09 11.66
C VAL A 149 -8.18 -3.86 10.43
N PHE A 150 -7.87 -4.93 9.69
CA PHE A 150 -7.01 -4.91 8.50
C PHE A 150 -7.85 -5.11 7.26
N ILE A 151 -7.72 -4.23 6.28
CA ILE A 151 -8.48 -4.30 5.02
C ILE A 151 -7.56 -4.02 3.84
N VAL A 152 -7.65 -4.82 2.79
CA VAL A 152 -7.06 -4.53 1.49
C VAL A 152 -8.03 -3.66 0.70
N HIS A 153 -7.60 -2.45 0.30
CA HIS A 153 -8.45 -1.51 -0.43
C HIS A 153 -8.76 -2.03 -1.84
N ASN A 154 -7.74 -2.33 -2.63
CA ASN A 154 -7.90 -2.99 -3.92
C ASN A 154 -7.13 -4.30 -3.93
N GLU A 155 -7.83 -5.40 -4.02
CA GLU A 155 -7.24 -6.73 -4.08
C GLU A 155 -6.76 -7.01 -5.50
N THR A 156 -5.45 -6.98 -5.68
CA THR A 156 -4.82 -7.10 -7.00
C THR A 156 -5.16 -8.41 -7.72
N SER A 157 -5.35 -9.50 -6.97
CA SER A 157 -5.59 -10.83 -7.55
C SER A 157 -7.01 -11.01 -8.09
N THR A 158 -7.96 -10.20 -7.64
CA THR A 158 -9.39 -10.33 -7.97
C THR A 158 -9.97 -9.09 -8.65
N GLY A 159 -9.32 -7.94 -8.48
CA GLY A 159 -9.83 -6.64 -8.93
C GLY A 159 -10.96 -6.08 -8.05
N VAL A 160 -11.21 -6.72 -6.90
CA VAL A 160 -12.22 -6.27 -5.92
C VAL A 160 -11.68 -5.09 -5.11
N ALA A 161 -12.47 -4.05 -4.94
CA ALA A 161 -12.15 -2.90 -4.11
C ALA A 161 -13.08 -2.81 -2.89
N SER A 162 -12.51 -2.86 -1.68
CA SER A 162 -13.27 -2.67 -0.44
C SER A 162 -13.66 -1.20 -0.24
N ARG A 163 -14.87 -0.96 0.26
CA ARG A 163 -15.44 0.39 0.49
C ARG A 163 -14.92 0.99 1.79
N ILE A 164 -13.68 1.52 1.76
CA ILE A 164 -12.91 1.94 2.94
C ILE A 164 -13.65 2.97 3.81
N GLY A 165 -14.31 3.96 3.18
CA GLY A 165 -15.09 4.94 3.91
C GLY A 165 -16.31 4.35 4.63
N GLU A 166 -16.95 3.31 4.08
CA GLU A 166 -18.07 2.60 4.72
C GLU A 166 -17.57 1.70 5.85
N CYS A 167 -16.43 1.02 5.64
CA CYS A 167 -15.76 0.27 6.71
C CYS A 167 -15.40 1.18 7.89
N ARG A 168 -14.93 2.42 7.65
CA ARG A 168 -14.70 3.40 8.71
C ARG A 168 -15.98 3.74 9.47
N LYS A 169 -17.08 4.00 8.74
CA LYS A 169 -18.38 4.27 9.37
C LYS A 169 -18.84 3.12 10.26
N ALA A 170 -18.62 1.87 9.83
CA ALA A 170 -18.93 0.69 10.61
C ALA A 170 -18.15 0.62 11.94
N ILE A 171 -16.85 0.94 11.90
CA ILE A 171 -16.02 1.04 13.12
C ILE A 171 -16.52 2.16 14.04
N ASP A 172 -16.85 3.34 13.47
CA ASP A 172 -17.37 4.48 14.23
C ASP A 172 -18.73 4.16 14.86
N ASN A 173 -19.64 3.49 14.14
CA ASN A 173 -20.94 3.04 14.64
C ASN A 173 -20.82 2.05 15.81
N ALA A 174 -19.80 1.19 15.75
CA ALA A 174 -19.49 0.27 16.85
C ALA A 174 -18.88 0.99 18.06
N LYS A 175 -18.43 2.24 17.92
CA LYS A 175 -17.70 3.02 18.95
C LYS A 175 -16.50 2.25 19.47
N HIS A 176 -15.79 1.55 18.59
CA HIS A 176 -14.73 0.64 18.94
C HIS A 176 -13.34 1.31 18.79
N PRO A 177 -12.41 1.15 19.77
CA PRO A 177 -11.11 1.80 19.73
C PRO A 177 -10.08 1.14 18.81
N ALA A 178 -10.41 0.04 18.13
CA ALA A 178 -9.48 -0.67 17.24
C ALA A 178 -8.81 0.29 16.24
N LEU A 179 -7.54 0.04 15.95
CA LEU A 179 -6.84 0.69 14.85
C LEU A 179 -7.44 0.25 13.51
N TYR A 180 -7.45 1.15 12.55
CA TYR A 180 -7.89 0.86 11.19
C TYR A 180 -6.68 0.89 10.25
N MET A 181 -6.30 -0.27 9.71
CA MET A 181 -5.15 -0.45 8.83
C MET A 181 -5.60 -0.83 7.43
N VAL A 182 -5.10 -0.12 6.43
CA VAL A 182 -5.52 -0.30 5.04
C VAL A 182 -4.30 -0.49 4.14
N ASP A 183 -4.32 -1.59 3.38
CA ASP A 183 -3.39 -1.80 2.28
C ASP A 183 -3.90 -1.07 1.03
N THR A 184 -3.09 -0.18 0.50
CA THR A 184 -3.33 0.57 -0.73
C THR A 184 -2.28 0.31 -1.79
N ILE A 185 -1.48 -0.76 -1.67
CA ILE A 185 -0.34 -1.00 -2.56
C ILE A 185 -0.76 -0.90 -4.03
N SER A 186 -1.90 -1.46 -4.42
CA SER A 186 -2.36 -1.41 -5.81
C SER A 186 -3.36 -0.30 -6.13
N SER A 187 -3.88 0.40 -5.12
CA SER A 187 -4.89 1.47 -5.30
C SER A 187 -4.34 2.88 -5.16
N LEU A 188 -3.27 3.08 -4.40
CA LEU A 188 -2.68 4.41 -4.15
C LEU A 188 -2.31 5.08 -5.48
N ALA A 189 -2.68 6.35 -5.64
CA ALA A 189 -2.52 7.12 -6.87
C ALA A 189 -3.23 6.52 -8.12
N SER A 190 -4.17 5.58 -7.93
CA SER A 190 -4.96 4.96 -9.01
C SER A 190 -6.46 5.06 -8.73
N ILE A 191 -6.86 4.86 -7.49
CA ILE A 191 -8.23 5.04 -6.99
C ILE A 191 -8.21 6.16 -5.96
N ASP A 192 -9.27 6.97 -5.90
CA ASP A 192 -9.37 8.03 -4.88
C ASP A 192 -9.31 7.43 -3.48
N TYR A 193 -8.25 7.80 -2.76
CA TYR A 193 -7.99 7.32 -1.41
C TYR A 193 -7.78 8.50 -0.47
N LYS A 194 -8.39 8.45 0.72
CA LYS A 194 -8.47 9.59 1.63
C LYS A 194 -8.07 9.17 3.04
N HIS A 195 -6.77 9.08 3.29
CA HIS A 195 -6.24 8.62 4.58
C HIS A 195 -6.85 9.37 5.78
N GLU A 196 -6.78 10.71 5.74
CA GLU A 196 -7.20 11.55 6.87
C GLU A 196 -8.73 11.63 6.98
N GLU A 197 -9.45 11.84 5.86
CA GLU A 197 -10.91 11.93 5.85
C GLU A 197 -11.56 10.63 6.35
N TRP A 198 -11.01 9.49 5.96
CA TRP A 198 -11.50 8.17 6.39
C TRP A 198 -10.87 7.71 7.71
N LYS A 199 -10.14 8.58 8.41
CA LYS A 199 -9.52 8.30 9.71
C LYS A 199 -8.82 6.93 9.73
N VAL A 200 -8.06 6.63 8.70
CA VAL A 200 -7.25 5.43 8.65
C VAL A 200 -6.04 5.64 9.57
N ASP A 201 -5.75 4.64 10.41
CA ASP A 201 -4.66 4.78 11.39
C ASP A 201 -3.30 4.43 10.78
N VAL A 202 -3.25 3.40 9.94
CA VAL A 202 -2.04 3.04 9.17
C VAL A 202 -2.44 2.70 7.74
N THR A 203 -1.88 3.43 6.79
CA THR A 203 -1.97 3.08 5.37
C THR A 203 -0.67 2.48 4.90
N VAL A 204 -0.76 1.33 4.25
CA VAL A 204 0.39 0.67 3.61
C VAL A 204 0.39 0.96 2.11
N GLY A 205 1.52 1.40 1.57
CA GLY A 205 1.71 1.68 0.16
C GLY A 205 2.97 1.03 -0.43
N GLY A 206 3.05 1.01 -1.75
CA GLY A 206 4.21 0.50 -2.49
C GLY A 206 4.49 1.32 -3.74
N SER A 207 5.75 1.39 -4.16
CA SER A 207 6.20 2.28 -5.23
C SER A 207 5.85 1.80 -6.66
N GLN A 208 5.74 0.49 -6.87
CA GLN A 208 5.72 -0.13 -8.20
C GLN A 208 4.34 -0.19 -8.88
N LYS A 209 3.36 0.54 -8.40
CA LYS A 209 1.99 0.61 -8.90
C LYS A 209 1.65 2.03 -9.35
N GLY A 210 0.63 2.65 -8.81
CA GLY A 210 0.21 3.99 -9.19
C GLY A 210 1.24 5.10 -8.94
N LEU A 211 2.26 4.85 -8.12
CA LEU A 211 3.38 5.80 -7.93
C LEU A 211 4.44 5.76 -9.04
N LEU A 212 4.23 5.00 -10.12
CA LEU A 212 5.00 5.06 -11.37
C LEU A 212 6.49 4.68 -11.26
N LEU A 213 6.93 4.11 -10.12
CA LEU A 213 8.33 3.75 -9.86
C LEU A 213 8.59 2.25 -10.08
N PRO A 214 9.86 1.83 -10.17
CA PRO A 214 10.19 0.44 -9.97
C PRO A 214 9.89 -0.02 -8.53
N PRO A 215 9.85 -1.35 -8.28
CA PRO A 215 9.86 -1.88 -6.92
C PRO A 215 11.06 -1.38 -6.12
N GLY A 216 10.90 -1.09 -4.84
CA GLY A 216 12.03 -0.75 -3.96
C GLY A 216 11.72 0.29 -2.90
N LEU A 217 10.58 0.98 -2.96
CA LEU A 217 10.08 1.80 -1.84
C LEU A 217 8.73 1.30 -1.36
N SER A 218 8.53 1.40 -0.06
CA SER A 218 7.25 1.16 0.58
C SER A 218 6.95 2.22 1.65
N PHE A 219 5.69 2.33 2.04
CA PHE A 219 5.20 3.48 2.79
C PHE A 219 4.28 3.05 3.93
N ASN A 220 4.39 3.77 5.07
CA ASN A 220 3.34 3.84 6.07
C ASN A 220 2.93 5.31 6.26
N ALA A 221 1.71 5.67 5.88
CA ALA A 221 1.08 6.88 6.38
C ALA A 221 0.43 6.55 7.72
N ILE A 222 0.69 7.37 8.76
CA ILE A 222 0.38 7.03 10.15
C ILE A 222 -0.37 8.16 10.85
N SER A 223 -1.46 7.80 11.55
CA SER A 223 -2.23 8.75 12.35
C SER A 223 -1.60 9.01 13.71
N SER A 224 -2.05 10.07 14.38
CA SER A 224 -1.70 10.32 15.79
C SER A 224 -2.08 9.15 16.72
N LYS A 225 -3.21 8.47 16.45
CA LYS A 225 -3.64 7.28 17.19
C LYS A 225 -2.69 6.09 16.96
N ALA A 226 -2.17 5.91 15.76
CA ALA A 226 -1.15 4.90 15.47
C ALA A 226 0.17 5.21 16.18
N LEU A 227 0.55 6.50 16.26
CA LEU A 227 1.72 6.95 17.06
C LEU A 227 1.56 6.68 18.55
N ASP A 228 0.35 6.83 19.09
CA ASP A 228 0.09 6.46 20.49
C ASP A 228 0.17 4.95 20.71
N ALA A 229 -0.30 4.14 19.77
CA ALA A 229 -0.13 2.69 19.80
C ALA A 229 1.35 2.29 19.73
N HIS A 230 2.14 2.99 18.90
CA HIS A 230 3.58 2.76 18.77
C HIS A 230 4.33 2.85 20.10
N LYS A 231 3.97 3.80 20.96
CA LYS A 231 4.59 3.97 22.29
C LYS A 231 4.40 2.74 23.20
N ASN A 232 3.36 1.94 22.93
CA ASN A 232 3.00 0.77 23.73
C ASN A 232 3.35 -0.54 23.04
N SER A 233 3.88 -0.51 21.81
CA SER A 233 4.32 -1.70 21.10
C SER A 233 5.69 -2.14 21.60
N ASN A 234 5.78 -3.39 22.06
CA ASN A 234 7.01 -4.01 22.55
C ASN A 234 7.57 -5.09 21.60
N GLN A 235 7.02 -5.21 20.39
CA GLN A 235 7.55 -6.10 19.37
C GLN A 235 9.00 -5.73 19.03
N PRO A 236 9.91 -6.72 18.87
CA PRO A 236 11.26 -6.46 18.41
C PRO A 236 11.25 -5.76 17.05
N LYS A 237 11.85 -4.59 16.98
CA LYS A 237 11.96 -3.81 15.75
C LYS A 237 13.26 -3.00 15.76
N SER A 238 13.85 -2.83 14.60
CA SER A 238 15.02 -1.97 14.39
C SER A 238 14.91 -1.30 13.03
N TYR A 239 14.91 -2.09 11.96
CA TYR A 239 14.81 -1.57 10.60
C TYR A 239 13.47 -0.85 10.33
N TRP A 240 12.38 -1.39 10.87
CA TRP A 240 11.03 -0.86 10.70
C TRP A 240 10.61 0.15 11.77
N ASP A 241 11.45 0.49 12.73
CA ASP A 241 11.09 1.34 13.86
C ASP A 241 10.76 2.78 13.41
N TRP A 242 9.56 3.24 13.77
CA TRP A 242 9.08 4.58 13.40
C TRP A 242 9.80 5.70 14.14
N GLU A 243 10.21 5.50 15.39
CA GLU A 243 10.82 6.56 16.20
C GLU A 243 12.09 7.12 15.58
N PRO A 244 13.13 6.31 15.23
CA PRO A 244 14.32 6.85 14.58
C PRO A 244 14.04 7.39 13.17
N MET A 245 13.06 6.82 12.44
CA MET A 245 12.65 7.36 11.14
C MET A 245 12.09 8.77 11.28
N LEU A 246 11.10 8.97 12.13
CA LEU A 246 10.47 10.27 12.37
C LEU A 246 11.48 11.32 12.84
N LYS A 247 12.36 10.94 13.77
CA LYS A 247 13.40 11.83 14.31
C LYS A 247 14.35 12.33 13.22
N ASN A 248 14.77 11.46 12.30
CA ASN A 248 15.69 11.81 11.23
C ASN A 248 14.98 12.55 10.08
N ASN A 249 13.77 12.15 9.74
CA ASN A 249 13.01 12.71 8.61
C ASN A 249 12.72 14.20 8.77
N VAL A 250 12.59 14.72 10.00
CA VAL A 250 12.48 16.18 10.27
C VAL A 250 13.54 16.99 9.55
N ASN A 251 14.76 16.43 9.45
CA ASN A 251 15.89 17.08 8.82
C ASN A 251 16.20 16.56 7.39
N GLY A 252 15.35 15.69 6.84
CA GLY A 252 15.54 15.06 5.54
C GLY A 252 16.56 13.92 5.55
N PHE A 253 16.88 13.37 6.73
CA PHE A 253 17.79 12.24 6.89
C PHE A 253 17.05 10.97 7.27
N PHE A 254 17.76 9.84 7.25
CA PHE A 254 17.29 8.52 7.56
C PHE A 254 18.22 7.82 8.56
N PRO A 255 17.69 6.91 9.41
CA PRO A 255 18.54 6.20 10.38
C PRO A 255 19.53 5.21 9.72
N TYR A 256 19.30 4.87 8.46
CA TYR A 256 20.14 4.00 7.63
C TYR A 256 20.18 4.52 6.20
N THR A 257 21.02 3.95 5.35
CA THR A 257 21.16 4.40 3.95
C THR A 257 19.85 4.23 3.18
N PRO A 258 19.23 5.31 2.69
CA PRO A 258 18.03 5.25 1.87
C PRO A 258 18.35 4.86 0.42
N ALA A 259 17.33 4.50 -0.34
CA ALA A 259 17.44 4.20 -1.76
C ALA A 259 17.48 5.52 -2.58
N THR A 260 18.61 6.23 -2.58
CA THR A 260 18.76 7.61 -3.09
C THR A 260 18.20 7.80 -4.51
N ASN A 261 18.56 6.93 -5.46
CA ASN A 261 18.09 7.06 -6.85
C ASN A 261 16.56 6.87 -6.98
N LEU A 262 15.94 6.07 -6.10
CA LEU A 262 14.49 5.95 -6.06
C LEU A 262 13.83 7.21 -5.50
N PHE A 263 14.52 7.99 -4.67
CA PHE A 263 14.00 9.29 -4.22
C PHE A 263 13.94 10.31 -5.36
N TYR A 264 14.92 10.32 -6.27
CA TYR A 264 14.84 11.15 -7.48
C TYR A 264 13.63 10.77 -8.34
N GLY A 265 13.45 9.46 -8.54
CA GLY A 265 12.30 8.95 -9.29
C GLY A 265 10.97 9.25 -8.61
N LEU A 266 10.91 9.18 -7.26
CA LEU A 266 9.70 9.48 -6.51
C LEU A 266 9.33 10.96 -6.58
N ASP A 267 10.31 11.85 -6.50
CA ASP A 267 10.11 13.28 -6.64
C ASP A 267 9.49 13.61 -8.01
N GLU A 268 10.06 13.08 -9.09
CA GLU A 268 9.56 13.22 -10.46
C GLU A 268 8.15 12.58 -10.64
N ALA A 269 7.93 11.40 -10.06
CA ALA A 269 6.63 10.74 -10.14
C ALA A 269 5.52 11.55 -9.44
N ILE A 270 5.84 12.16 -8.31
CA ILE A 270 4.92 13.06 -7.61
C ILE A 270 4.63 14.29 -8.48
N ASP A 271 5.66 14.87 -9.14
CA ASP A 271 5.46 15.97 -10.08
C ASP A 271 4.47 15.59 -11.18
N MET A 272 4.68 14.47 -11.85
CA MET A 272 3.80 13.99 -12.91
C MET A 272 2.35 13.82 -12.45
N LEU A 273 2.15 13.24 -11.26
CA LEU A 273 0.81 13.03 -10.69
C LEU A 273 0.11 14.35 -10.34
N LEU A 274 0.85 15.31 -9.81
CA LEU A 274 0.31 16.63 -9.44
C LEU A 274 0.11 17.55 -10.65
N GLU A 275 0.96 17.46 -11.67
CA GLU A 275 0.78 18.16 -12.96
C GLU A 275 -0.51 17.71 -13.66
N GLU A 276 -0.80 16.42 -13.71
CA GLU A 276 -2.06 15.90 -14.23
C GLU A 276 -3.24 16.26 -13.32
N GLY A 277 -3.00 16.35 -12.01
CA GLY A 277 -4.01 16.49 -10.97
C GLY A 277 -4.62 15.15 -10.58
N LEU A 278 -4.65 14.84 -9.27
CA LEU A 278 -5.06 13.50 -8.79
C LEU A 278 -6.48 13.11 -9.25
N ASP A 279 -7.41 14.03 -9.30
CA ASP A 279 -8.78 13.74 -9.76
C ASP A 279 -8.80 13.32 -11.24
N ASN A 280 -7.96 13.92 -12.07
CA ASN A 280 -7.79 13.52 -13.47
C ASN A 280 -7.11 12.16 -13.58
N VAL A 281 -6.12 11.88 -12.73
CA VAL A 281 -5.47 10.57 -12.65
C VAL A 281 -6.52 9.49 -12.31
N PHE A 282 -7.35 9.70 -11.30
CA PHE A 282 -8.41 8.74 -10.93
C PHE A 282 -9.44 8.57 -12.04
N ALA A 283 -9.87 9.65 -12.69
CA ALA A 283 -10.80 9.60 -13.82
C ALA A 283 -10.20 8.82 -15.00
N ARG A 284 -8.90 8.99 -15.28
CA ARG A 284 -8.18 8.24 -16.31
C ARG A 284 -8.15 6.75 -15.99
N HIS A 285 -7.78 6.36 -14.76
CA HIS A 285 -7.77 4.97 -14.32
C HIS A 285 -9.17 4.35 -14.42
N LYS A 286 -10.19 5.05 -13.93
CA LYS A 286 -11.58 4.58 -14.03
C LYS A 286 -11.99 4.34 -15.47
N ARG A 287 -11.70 5.28 -16.39
CA ARG A 287 -12.02 5.13 -17.82
C ARG A 287 -11.37 3.87 -18.42
N HIS A 288 -10.10 3.60 -18.10
CA HIS A 288 -9.41 2.40 -18.59
C HIS A 288 -9.99 1.12 -17.98
N ALA A 289 -10.30 1.13 -16.69
CA ALA A 289 -10.94 0.00 -16.02
C ALA A 289 -12.33 -0.30 -16.63
N ASP A 290 -13.15 0.73 -16.85
CA ASP A 290 -14.48 0.59 -17.45
C ASP A 290 -14.38 0.06 -18.88
N ALA A 291 -13.45 0.57 -19.69
CA ALA A 291 -13.21 0.08 -21.05
C ALA A 291 -12.79 -1.39 -21.06
N THR A 292 -11.91 -1.80 -20.14
CA THR A 292 -11.49 -3.20 -19.99
C THR A 292 -12.66 -4.10 -19.60
N ARG A 293 -13.50 -3.69 -18.63
CA ARG A 293 -14.70 -4.44 -18.23
C ARG A 293 -15.70 -4.59 -19.38
N LEU A 294 -15.91 -3.53 -20.17
CA LEU A 294 -16.76 -3.59 -21.36
C LEU A 294 -16.22 -4.57 -22.40
N ALA A 295 -14.92 -4.55 -22.68
CA ALA A 295 -14.28 -5.48 -23.61
C ALA A 295 -14.42 -6.94 -23.15
N VAL A 296 -14.15 -7.21 -21.87
CA VAL A 296 -14.28 -8.55 -21.28
C VAL A 296 -15.72 -9.10 -21.44
N LYS A 297 -16.72 -8.26 -21.15
CA LYS A 297 -18.13 -8.63 -21.34
C LYS A 297 -18.47 -8.87 -22.81
N ALA A 298 -17.96 -8.03 -23.73
CA ALA A 298 -18.17 -8.20 -25.17
C ALA A 298 -17.54 -9.49 -25.72
N TRP A 299 -16.50 -10.01 -25.06
CA TRP A 299 -15.90 -11.31 -25.37
C TRP A 299 -16.66 -12.50 -24.78
N GLY A 300 -17.76 -12.27 -24.08
CA GLY A 300 -18.55 -13.33 -23.43
C GLY A 300 -17.94 -13.85 -22.14
N LEU A 301 -17.00 -13.11 -21.53
CA LEU A 301 -16.36 -13.44 -20.26
C LEU A 301 -17.04 -12.71 -19.10
N GLU A 302 -16.87 -13.23 -17.89
CA GLU A 302 -17.41 -12.64 -16.66
C GLU A 302 -16.36 -11.81 -15.93
N ILE A 303 -16.81 -10.77 -15.21
CA ILE A 303 -16.02 -10.08 -14.21
C ILE A 303 -16.10 -10.86 -12.90
N LEU A 304 -14.95 -11.10 -12.26
CA LEU A 304 -14.90 -11.87 -11.02
C LEU A 304 -15.65 -11.16 -9.89
N CYS A 305 -15.44 -9.86 -9.72
CA CYS A 305 -16.14 -9.05 -8.75
C CYS A 305 -17.65 -9.02 -9.04
N LYS A 306 -18.48 -9.34 -8.02
CA LYS A 306 -19.95 -9.39 -8.14
C LYS A 306 -20.59 -8.01 -8.00
N ASN A 307 -19.98 -7.14 -7.19
CA ASN A 307 -20.53 -5.83 -6.90
C ASN A 307 -19.91 -4.78 -7.83
N PRO A 308 -20.65 -4.10 -8.68
CA PRO A 308 -20.11 -3.10 -9.60
C PRO A 308 -19.53 -1.86 -8.89
N ASP A 309 -19.83 -1.69 -7.60
CA ASP A 309 -19.32 -0.58 -6.77
C ASP A 309 -18.02 -0.96 -6.02
N GLU A 310 -17.52 -2.19 -6.24
CA GLU A 310 -16.31 -2.75 -5.60
C GLU A 310 -15.19 -3.11 -6.60
#